data_d8fec118faaeaac159d2ff38d48aabcf
#
_entry.id   d8fec118faaeaac159d2ff38d48aabcf
#
_cell.length_a   1.000
_cell.length_b   1.000
_cell.length_c   1.000
_cell.angle_alpha   90.00
_cell.angle_beta   90.00
_cell.angle_gamma   90.00
#
_symmetry.space_group_name_H-M   'P 1'
#
loop_
_entity.id
_entity.type
_entity.pdbx_description
1 polymer ?
#
loop_
_entity_poly.entity_id
_entity_poly.type
_entity_poly.pdbx_seq_one_letter_code
_entity_poly.pdbx_strand_id
1 'polypeptide(L)'
;MKRCSKSPFSRAARIWLAAYLLVWALSCAWVWLFGVASVYLMLFFGLFQFLVFPVLLFGTGAALGLGAAPGPLRWALPALLGLLYSIWPLNTLLAARPAGPEPLFVLFGCAAGYLGMAAGTAGRTLRGRK
;
A
#
# COMPACT_ATOMS: atom_id res chain seq x y z
N MET A 1 5.46 27.84 24.82
CA MET A 1 6.28 26.85 24.08
C MET A 1 5.39 26.14 23.06
N LYS A 2 5.56 26.44 21.80
CA LYS A 2 4.91 25.67 20.72
C LYS A 2 5.59 24.29 20.67
N ARG A 3 4.93 23.27 21.21
CA ARG A 3 5.31 21.89 20.90
C ARG A 3 5.15 21.72 19.38
N CYS A 4 6.25 21.79 18.65
CA CYS A 4 6.25 21.26 17.30
C CYS A 4 5.83 19.79 17.40
N SER A 5 4.59 19.53 17.06
CA SER A 5 4.07 18.18 16.83
C SER A 5 4.86 17.60 15.65
N LYS A 6 6.03 17.04 15.94
CA LYS A 6 6.75 16.24 14.95
C LYS A 6 5.83 15.09 14.62
N SER A 7 5.25 15.12 13.42
CA SER A 7 4.41 14.01 12.96
C SER A 7 5.21 12.71 13.08
N PRO A 8 4.59 11.61 13.53
CA PRO A 8 5.28 10.33 13.77
C PRO A 8 5.87 9.72 12.50
N PHE A 9 5.51 10.24 11.35
CA PHE A 9 5.97 9.73 10.05
C PHE A 9 6.95 10.68 9.38
N SER A 10 7.96 10.12 8.73
CA SER A 10 8.85 10.87 7.85
C SER A 10 8.06 11.50 6.69
N ARG A 11 8.60 12.57 6.11
CA ARG A 11 7.99 13.21 4.94
C ARG A 11 7.79 12.21 3.79
N ALA A 12 8.77 11.35 3.56
CA ALA A 12 8.71 10.31 2.53
C ALA A 12 7.58 9.30 2.79
N ALA A 13 7.42 8.83 4.02
CA ALA A 13 6.34 7.91 4.40
C ALA A 13 4.96 8.53 4.16
N ARG A 14 4.78 9.80 4.48
CA ARG A 14 3.53 10.52 4.23
C ARG A 14 3.21 10.66 2.75
N ILE A 15 4.20 10.96 1.93
CA ILE A 15 4.04 11.08 0.47
C ILE A 15 3.65 9.73 -0.14
N TRP A 16 4.35 8.66 0.22
CA TRP A 16 4.05 7.31 -0.27
C TRP A 16 2.68 6.82 0.16
N LEU A 17 2.32 7.07 1.41
CA LEU A 17 1.00 6.72 1.94
C LEU A 17 -0.11 7.49 1.24
N ALA A 18 0.06 8.79 1.06
CA ALA A 18 -0.89 9.64 0.34
C ALA A 18 -1.03 9.21 -1.12
N ALA A 19 0.06 8.89 -1.80
CA ALA A 19 0.05 8.39 -3.17
C ALA A 19 -0.71 7.06 -3.27
N TYR A 20 -0.46 6.12 -2.36
CA TYR A 20 -1.17 4.84 -2.31
C TYR A 20 -2.68 5.03 -2.14
N LEU A 21 -3.09 5.82 -1.14
CA LEU A 21 -4.50 6.07 -0.85
C LEU A 21 -5.20 6.81 -2.00
N LEU A 22 -4.52 7.76 -2.62
CA LEU A 22 -5.05 8.51 -3.76
C LEU A 22 -5.26 7.60 -4.97
N VAL A 23 -4.27 6.81 -5.34
CA VAL A 23 -4.37 5.86 -6.46
C VAL A 23 -5.44 4.82 -6.20
N TRP A 24 -5.51 4.31 -4.96
CA TRP A 24 -6.55 3.37 -4.55
C TRP A 24 -7.95 3.96 -4.69
N ALA A 25 -8.17 5.15 -4.14
CA ALA A 25 -9.47 5.82 -4.17
C ALA A 25 -9.90 6.17 -5.59
N LEU A 26 -9.00 6.70 -6.42
CA LEU A 26 -9.29 7.03 -7.82
C LEU A 26 -9.60 5.77 -8.64
N SER A 27 -8.86 4.69 -8.44
CA SER A 27 -9.11 3.42 -9.11
C SER A 27 -10.45 2.82 -8.71
N CYS A 28 -10.79 2.86 -7.43
CA CYS A 28 -12.10 2.44 -6.92
C CYS A 28 -13.23 3.28 -7.53
N ALA A 29 -13.11 4.59 -7.50
CA ALA A 29 -14.10 5.49 -8.07
C ALA A 29 -14.33 5.22 -9.55
N TRP A 30 -13.25 5.00 -10.30
CA TRP A 30 -13.35 4.67 -11.72
C TRP A 30 -14.11 3.37 -11.95
N VAL A 31 -13.74 2.30 -11.27
CA VAL A 31 -14.40 0.99 -11.42
C VAL A 31 -15.88 1.05 -11.01
N TRP A 32 -16.19 1.77 -9.94
CA TRP A 32 -17.57 1.93 -9.48
C TRP A 32 -18.45 2.77 -10.40
N LEU A 33 -17.90 3.83 -11.02
CA LEU A 33 -18.65 4.75 -11.88
C LEU A 33 -18.79 4.23 -13.31
N PHE A 34 -17.75 3.65 -13.86
CA PHE A 34 -17.67 3.29 -15.29
C PHE A 34 -17.63 1.77 -15.53
N GLY A 35 -17.39 0.98 -14.50
CA GLY A 35 -17.23 -0.47 -14.63
C GLY A 35 -15.98 -0.86 -15.43
N VAL A 36 -15.92 -2.13 -15.77
CA VAL A 36 -14.85 -2.70 -16.61
C VAL A 36 -15.49 -3.25 -17.89
N ALA A 37 -15.86 -2.36 -18.79
CA ALA A 37 -16.66 -2.69 -19.96
C ALA A 37 -15.86 -3.31 -21.12
N SER A 38 -14.52 -3.25 -21.09
CA SER A 38 -13.69 -3.78 -22.17
C SER A 38 -12.53 -4.62 -21.62
N VAL A 39 -12.09 -5.59 -22.44
CA VAL A 39 -10.93 -6.44 -22.14
C VAL A 39 -9.65 -5.61 -21.89
N TYR A 40 -9.50 -4.51 -22.62
CA TYR A 40 -8.35 -3.61 -22.46
C TYR A 40 -8.36 -2.91 -21.08
N LEU A 41 -9.51 -2.45 -20.62
CA LEU A 41 -9.64 -1.88 -19.29
C LEU A 41 -9.38 -2.92 -18.20
N MET A 42 -9.85 -4.14 -18.39
CA MET A 42 -9.61 -5.25 -17.47
C MET A 42 -8.11 -5.57 -17.36
N LEU A 43 -7.40 -5.61 -18.50
CA LEU A 43 -5.95 -5.79 -18.52
C LEU A 43 -5.20 -4.63 -17.86
N PHE A 44 -5.64 -3.40 -18.13
CA PHE A 44 -5.06 -2.20 -17.54
C PHE A 44 -5.21 -2.20 -16.01
N PHE A 45 -6.38 -2.48 -15.50
CA PHE A 45 -6.61 -2.57 -14.05
C PHE A 45 -5.92 -3.79 -13.42
N GLY A 46 -5.80 -4.90 -14.17
CA GLY A 46 -4.99 -6.04 -13.76
C GLY A 46 -3.52 -5.65 -13.56
N LEU A 47 -2.97 -4.85 -14.46
CA LEU A 47 -1.62 -4.30 -14.32
C LEU A 47 -1.48 -3.43 -13.08
N PHE A 48 -2.46 -2.58 -12.79
CA PHE A 48 -2.51 -1.80 -11.56
C PHE A 48 -2.48 -2.69 -10.32
N GLN A 49 -3.27 -3.75 -10.32
CA GLN A 49 -3.37 -4.66 -9.19
C GLN A 49 -2.08 -5.42 -8.92
N PHE A 50 -1.44 -5.94 -9.96
CA PHE A 50 -0.28 -6.83 -9.80
C PHE A 50 1.06 -6.11 -9.86
N LEU A 51 1.11 -4.88 -10.34
CA LEU A 51 2.34 -4.11 -10.46
C LEU A 51 2.31 -2.83 -9.64
N VAL A 52 1.35 -1.95 -9.90
CA VAL A 52 1.33 -0.61 -9.30
C VAL A 52 1.09 -0.67 -7.79
N PHE A 53 0.09 -1.39 -7.34
CA PHE A 53 -0.22 -1.50 -5.91
C PHE A 53 0.87 -2.21 -5.11
N PRO A 54 1.44 -3.34 -5.53
CA PRO A 54 2.57 -3.94 -4.83
C PRO A 54 3.80 -3.03 -4.75
N VAL A 55 4.10 -2.30 -5.82
CA VAL A 55 5.21 -1.32 -5.82
C VAL A 55 4.94 -0.18 -4.84
N LEU A 56 3.73 0.35 -4.81
CA LEU A 56 3.34 1.39 -3.85
C LEU A 56 3.38 0.88 -2.41
N LEU A 57 2.92 -0.34 -2.16
CA LEU A 57 3.00 -0.98 -0.83
C LEU A 57 4.44 -1.19 -0.40
N PHE A 58 5.29 -1.69 -1.28
CA PHE A 58 6.71 -1.86 -1.03
C PHE A 58 7.39 -0.52 -0.75
N GLY A 59 7.13 0.51 -1.57
CA GLY A 59 7.66 1.86 -1.38
C GLY A 59 7.22 2.49 -0.06
N THR A 60 5.96 2.32 0.32
CA THR A 60 5.44 2.79 1.60
C THR A 60 6.11 2.06 2.76
N GLY A 61 6.24 0.74 2.66
CA GLY A 61 6.96 -0.08 3.65
C GLY A 61 8.42 0.36 3.79
N ALA A 62 9.13 0.55 2.68
CA ALA A 62 10.51 1.02 2.68
C ALA A 62 10.66 2.41 3.32
N ALA A 63 9.75 3.33 3.02
CA ALA A 63 9.73 4.66 3.63
C ALA A 63 9.49 4.60 5.14
N LEU A 64 8.61 3.71 5.60
CA LEU A 64 8.39 3.44 7.03
C LEU A 64 9.62 2.82 7.69
N GLY A 65 10.32 1.94 7.00
CA GLY A 65 11.55 1.31 7.48
C GLY A 65 12.71 2.30 7.60
N LEU A 66 12.84 3.22 6.66
CA LEU A 66 13.86 4.27 6.69
C LEU A 66 13.58 5.32 7.76
N GLY A 67 12.32 5.60 8.05
CA GLY A 67 11.91 6.54 9.08
C GLY A 67 11.94 5.91 10.48
N ALA A 68 12.25 6.71 11.49
CA ALA A 68 12.10 6.32 12.88
C ALA A 68 10.65 6.50 13.33
N ALA A 69 9.72 5.72 12.77
CA ALA A 69 8.33 5.76 13.20
C ALA A 69 8.17 5.07 14.57
N PRO A 70 7.51 5.69 15.55
CA PRO A 70 7.36 5.10 16.86
C PRO A 70 6.30 4.00 16.90
N GLY A 71 6.62 2.90 17.55
CA GLY A 71 5.68 1.98 18.16
C GLY A 71 4.88 1.07 17.22
N PRO A 72 3.70 0.64 17.69
CA PRO A 72 2.91 -0.40 17.01
C PRO A 72 2.31 0.04 15.68
N LEU A 73 2.14 1.34 15.46
CA LEU A 73 1.56 1.87 14.22
C LEU A 73 2.42 1.55 13.00
N ARG A 74 3.73 1.53 13.15
CA ARG A 74 4.68 1.13 12.10
C ARG A 74 4.43 -0.30 11.61
N TRP A 75 4.14 -1.20 12.54
CA TRP A 75 3.88 -2.61 12.23
C TRP A 75 2.46 -2.86 11.74
N ALA A 76 1.49 -2.09 12.22
CA ALA A 76 0.10 -2.21 11.85
C ALA A 76 -0.20 -1.68 10.43
N LEU A 77 0.52 -0.66 9.98
CA LEU A 77 0.24 0.05 8.75
C LEU A 77 0.36 -0.82 7.49
N PRO A 78 1.41 -1.65 7.30
CA PRO A 78 1.47 -2.57 6.17
C PRO A 78 0.32 -3.59 6.15
N ALA A 79 -0.12 -4.06 7.32
CA ALA A 79 -1.25 -4.97 7.43
C ALA A 79 -2.57 -4.29 7.02
N LEU A 80 -2.80 -3.06 7.47
CA LEU A 80 -3.98 -2.27 7.09
C LEU A 80 -4.01 -1.97 5.58
N LEU A 81 -2.88 -1.61 5.00
CA LEU A 81 -2.76 -1.35 3.56
C LEU A 81 -2.93 -2.64 2.74
N GLY A 82 -2.44 -3.76 3.24
CA GLY A 82 -2.66 -5.07 2.63
C GLY A 82 -4.13 -5.48 2.64
N LEU A 83 -4.85 -5.22 3.73
CA LEU A 83 -6.31 -5.39 3.80
C LEU A 83 -7.02 -4.50 2.80
N LEU A 84 -6.66 -3.24 2.73
CA LEU A 84 -7.24 -2.29 1.78
C LEU A 84 -7.02 -2.71 0.33
N TYR A 85 -5.84 -3.24 0.02
CA TYR A 85 -5.52 -3.80 -1.27
C TYR A 85 -6.42 -5.00 -1.63
N SER A 86 -6.73 -5.87 -0.67
CA SER A 86 -7.57 -7.05 -0.90
C SER A 86 -9.05 -6.71 -1.14
N ILE A 87 -9.51 -5.57 -0.64
CA ILE A 87 -10.91 -5.11 -0.80
C ILE A 87 -11.11 -4.34 -2.12
N TRP A 88 -10.08 -4.20 -2.92
CA TRP A 88 -10.20 -3.45 -4.16
C TRP A 88 -11.26 -4.06 -5.10
N PRO A 89 -12.13 -3.23 -5.74
CA PRO A 89 -13.30 -3.71 -6.49
C PRO A 89 -12.99 -4.72 -7.59
N LEU A 90 -11.82 -4.65 -8.23
CA LEU A 90 -11.44 -5.59 -9.26
C LEU A 90 -11.27 -7.01 -8.73
N ASN A 91 -10.78 -7.17 -7.51
CA ASN A 91 -10.68 -8.47 -6.85
C ASN A 91 -12.05 -9.15 -6.72
N THR A 92 -13.05 -8.38 -6.34
CA THR A 92 -14.42 -8.89 -6.19
C THR A 92 -15.08 -9.21 -7.54
N LEU A 93 -14.80 -8.42 -8.57
CA LEU A 93 -15.30 -8.66 -9.93
C LEU A 93 -14.68 -9.91 -10.56
N LEU A 94 -13.39 -10.11 -10.39
CA LEU A 94 -12.68 -11.27 -10.94
C LEU A 94 -13.01 -12.56 -10.19
N ALA A 95 -13.25 -12.49 -8.90
CA ALA A 95 -13.54 -13.67 -8.07
C ALA A 95 -15.01 -14.13 -8.15
N ALA A 96 -15.90 -13.37 -8.79
CA ALA A 96 -17.35 -13.63 -8.85
C ALA A 96 -17.98 -13.92 -7.47
N ARG A 97 -17.40 -13.36 -6.41
CA ARG A 97 -17.82 -13.56 -5.01
C ARG A 97 -18.25 -12.23 -4.39
N PRO A 98 -19.14 -12.27 -3.40
CA PRO A 98 -19.49 -11.07 -2.64
C PRO A 98 -18.24 -10.45 -1.98
N ALA A 99 -18.23 -9.12 -1.91
CA ALA A 99 -17.12 -8.33 -1.41
C ALA A 99 -16.65 -8.81 -0.02
N GLY A 100 -15.41 -9.31 0.02
CA GLY A 100 -14.73 -9.71 1.24
C GLY A 100 -13.22 -9.71 1.03
N PRO A 101 -12.41 -9.59 2.10
CA PRO A 101 -10.97 -9.68 1.96
C PRO A 101 -10.57 -11.09 1.48
N GLU A 102 -9.99 -11.16 0.30
CA GLU A 102 -9.42 -12.42 -0.20
C GLU A 102 -8.10 -12.70 0.52
N PRO A 103 -7.96 -13.87 1.21
CA PRO A 103 -6.76 -14.16 2.01
C PRO A 103 -5.46 -14.13 1.21
N LEU A 104 -5.50 -14.55 -0.05
CA LEU A 104 -4.34 -14.54 -0.93
C LEU A 104 -3.83 -13.12 -1.21
N PHE A 105 -4.74 -12.19 -1.50
CA PHE A 105 -4.39 -10.80 -1.74
C PHE A 105 -3.96 -10.06 -0.47
N VAL A 106 -4.56 -10.39 0.66
CA VAL A 106 -4.12 -9.89 1.98
C VAL A 106 -2.68 -10.32 2.23
N LEU A 107 -2.39 -11.60 2.03
CA LEU A 107 -1.05 -12.15 2.23
C LEU A 107 -0.03 -11.51 1.30
N PHE A 108 -0.37 -11.36 0.03
CA PHE A 108 0.49 -10.73 -0.98
C PHE A 108 0.76 -9.25 -0.68
N GLY A 109 -0.27 -8.50 -0.33
CA GLY A 109 -0.16 -7.10 0.04
C GLY A 109 0.66 -6.89 1.32
N CYS A 110 0.41 -7.68 2.35
CA CYS A 110 1.19 -7.66 3.59
C CYS A 110 2.65 -8.03 3.33
N ALA A 111 2.91 -9.06 2.54
CA ALA A 111 4.27 -9.47 2.19
C ALA A 111 5.02 -8.34 1.48
N ALA A 112 4.42 -7.69 0.50
CA ALA A 112 5.01 -6.54 -0.19
C ALA A 112 5.33 -5.39 0.78
N GLY A 113 4.41 -5.03 1.65
CA GLY A 113 4.59 -3.98 2.66
C GLY A 113 5.70 -4.29 3.67
N TYR A 114 5.71 -5.49 4.22
CA TYR A 114 6.71 -5.90 5.20
C TYR A 114 8.09 -6.12 4.58
N LEU A 115 8.19 -6.65 3.37
CA LEU A 115 9.46 -6.73 2.63
C LEU A 115 10.03 -5.34 2.36
N GLY A 116 9.19 -4.38 1.97
CA GLY A 116 9.58 -2.98 1.82
C GLY A 116 10.12 -2.41 3.14
N MET A 117 9.44 -2.66 4.25
CA MET A 117 9.87 -2.20 5.57
C MET A 117 11.19 -2.84 6.00
N ALA A 118 11.40 -4.12 5.74
CA ALA A 118 12.67 -4.79 5.99
C ALA A 118 13.81 -4.19 5.14
N ALA A 119 13.57 -3.95 3.87
CA ALA A 119 14.54 -3.29 2.98
C ALA A 119 14.87 -1.87 3.46
N GLY A 120 13.88 -1.10 3.89
CA GLY A 120 14.08 0.25 4.42
C GLY A 120 14.88 0.25 5.72
N THR A 121 14.61 -0.68 6.64
CA THR A 121 15.39 -0.82 7.89
C THR A 121 16.82 -1.24 7.62
N ALA A 122 17.04 -2.17 6.69
CA ALA A 122 18.39 -2.55 6.27
C ALA A 122 19.15 -1.37 5.66
N GLY A 123 18.51 -0.59 4.80
CA GLY A 123 19.09 0.64 4.24
C GLY A 123 19.47 1.66 5.30
N ARG A 124 18.67 1.81 6.35
CA ARG A 124 18.98 2.70 7.48
C ARG A 124 20.20 2.22 8.27
N THR A 125 20.28 0.93 8.56
CA THR A 125 21.42 0.37 9.30
C THR A 125 22.73 0.50 8.52
N LEU A 126 22.71 0.28 7.20
CA LEU A 126 23.88 0.48 6.34
C LEU A 126 24.32 1.93 6.28
N ARG A 127 23.37 2.87 6.27
CA ARG A 127 23.67 4.31 6.28
C ARG A 127 24.29 4.79 7.60
N GLY A 128 23.88 4.17 8.71
CA GLY A 128 24.43 4.49 10.03
C GLY A 128 25.83 3.93 10.28
N ARG A 129 26.34 3.03 9.42
CA ARG A 129 27.68 2.45 9.50
C ARG A 129 28.77 3.25 8.75
N LYS A 130 28.37 4.26 7.98
CA LYS A 130 29.27 5.17 7.30
C LYS A 130 29.42 6.48 8.09
#